data_227178f921c7a19d65860fb6d7fb20af
#
_entry.id   227178f921c7a19d65860fb6d7fb20af
#
_cell.length_a   1.000
_cell.length_b   1.000
_cell.length_c   1.000
_cell.angle_alpha   90.00
_cell.angle_beta   90.00
_cell.angle_gamma   90.00
#
_symmetry.space_group_name_H-M   'P 1'
#
loop_
_entity.id
_entity.type
_entity.pdbx_description
1 polymer ?
#
loop_
_entity_poly.entity_id
_entity_poly.type
_entity_poly.pdbx_seq_one_letter_code
_entity_poly.pdbx_strand_id
1 'polypeptide(L)'
;HVMLKAILSSLTYRKDDVVIMDMEAGLEHLGRGTAANMDQFIVVIEPGSRSVQTYRNVKRLAADLGVKRVRVVANKIRCAEDEAFIRSAIPAEDLLGLIHLNPEIMDADRKGLSPYDCSPSALAEIRSIKAILDQDEK
;
A
#
# COMPACT_ATOMS: atom_id res chain seq x y z
N HIS A 1 -16.42 -9.55 -10.05
CA HIS A 1 -15.89 -8.36 -10.75
C HIS A 1 -16.97 -7.36 -11.14
N VAL A 2 -18.10 -7.81 -11.68
CA VAL A 2 -19.25 -6.95 -12.06
C VAL A 2 -19.82 -6.27 -10.81
N MET A 3 -19.93 -6.99 -9.70
CA MET A 3 -20.48 -6.49 -8.44
C MET A 3 -19.58 -5.40 -7.82
N LEU A 4 -18.26 -5.57 -7.81
CA LEU A 4 -17.32 -4.59 -7.28
C LEU A 4 -17.36 -3.29 -8.09
N LYS A 5 -17.41 -3.39 -9.43
CA LYS A 5 -17.57 -2.23 -10.30
C LYS A 5 -18.90 -1.53 -10.05
N ALA A 6 -19.99 -2.27 -9.87
CA ALA A 6 -21.30 -1.70 -9.56
C ALA A 6 -21.31 -0.98 -8.21
N ILE A 7 -20.67 -1.53 -7.18
CA ILE A 7 -20.52 -0.89 -5.87
C ILE A 7 -19.75 0.41 -6.01
N LEU A 8 -18.57 0.39 -6.64
CA LEU A 8 -17.73 1.58 -6.82
C LEU A 8 -18.43 2.68 -7.63
N SER A 9 -19.20 2.31 -8.65
CA SER A 9 -19.95 3.27 -9.47
C SER A 9 -21.24 3.77 -8.81
N SER A 10 -21.77 3.08 -7.80
CA SER A 10 -22.97 3.46 -7.06
C SER A 10 -22.67 4.29 -5.81
N LEU A 11 -21.41 4.32 -5.35
CA LEU A 11 -21.00 5.14 -4.23
C LEU A 11 -20.95 6.61 -4.66
N THR A 12 -21.71 7.44 -3.98
CA THR A 12 -21.64 8.90 -4.14
C THR A 12 -20.51 9.40 -3.24
N TYR A 13 -19.33 9.64 -3.81
CA TYR A 13 -18.20 10.18 -3.07
C TYR A 13 -18.34 11.68 -2.89
N ARG A 14 -18.03 12.18 -1.71
CA ARG A 14 -17.76 13.59 -1.49
C ARG A 14 -16.31 13.87 -1.91
N LYS A 15 -16.00 15.12 -2.19
CA LYS A 15 -14.67 15.54 -2.65
C LYS A 15 -13.53 15.16 -1.69
N ASP A 16 -13.86 15.04 -0.40
CA ASP A 16 -12.90 14.77 0.67
C ASP A 16 -12.95 13.30 1.16
N ASP A 17 -13.71 12.42 0.49
CA ASP A 17 -13.81 11.01 0.86
C ASP A 17 -12.59 10.25 0.36
N VAL A 18 -12.00 9.43 1.23
CA VAL A 18 -10.93 8.49 0.89
C VAL A 18 -11.49 7.07 0.88
N VAL A 19 -11.30 6.37 -0.23
CA VAL A 19 -11.73 4.98 -0.37
C VAL A 19 -10.50 4.09 -0.50
N ILE A 20 -10.35 3.16 0.45
CA ILE A 20 -9.28 2.18 0.43
C ILE A 20 -9.88 0.83 0.03
N MET A 21 -9.34 0.25 -1.04
CA MET A 21 -9.67 -1.10 -1.47
C MET A 21 -8.53 -2.03 -1.04
N ASP A 22 -8.79 -2.87 -0.04
CA ASP A 22 -7.87 -3.92 0.37
C ASP A 22 -7.96 -5.09 -0.61
N MET A 23 -6.85 -5.43 -1.25
CA MET A 23 -6.79 -6.46 -2.28
C MET A 23 -5.68 -7.46 -2.00
N GLU A 24 -5.97 -8.72 -2.22
CA GLU A 24 -4.92 -9.72 -2.31
C GLU A 24 -3.98 -9.41 -3.49
N ALA A 25 -2.72 -9.84 -3.40
CA ALA A 25 -1.67 -9.58 -4.38
C ALA A 25 -1.89 -10.22 -5.77
N GLY A 26 -3.09 -10.67 -6.07
CA GLY A 26 -3.53 -11.20 -7.36
C GLY A 26 -4.13 -10.13 -8.25
N LEU A 27 -3.30 -9.38 -8.94
CA LEU A 27 -3.73 -8.29 -9.84
C LEU A 27 -4.43 -8.77 -11.11
N GLU A 28 -4.38 -10.07 -11.40
CA GLU A 28 -5.09 -10.69 -12.52
C GLU A 28 -6.60 -10.46 -12.45
N HIS A 29 -7.10 -10.09 -11.28
CA HIS A 29 -8.50 -9.82 -11.03
C HIS A 29 -8.89 -8.35 -11.18
N LEU A 30 -7.93 -7.42 -11.34
CA LEU A 30 -8.20 -6.03 -11.65
C LEU A 30 -8.54 -5.88 -13.14
N GLY A 31 -9.82 -6.03 -13.48
CA GLY A 31 -10.30 -5.64 -14.81
C GLY A 31 -10.11 -4.14 -15.05
N ARG A 32 -9.89 -3.75 -16.32
CA ARG A 32 -9.73 -2.33 -16.74
C ARG A 32 -10.79 -1.39 -16.16
N GLY A 33 -12.01 -1.89 -15.97
CA GLY A 33 -13.11 -1.08 -15.45
C GLY A 33 -13.07 -0.82 -13.94
N THR A 34 -12.31 -1.61 -13.15
CA THR A 34 -12.14 -1.38 -11.71
C THR A 34 -10.92 -0.48 -11.47
N ALA A 35 -9.84 -0.72 -12.20
CA ALA A 35 -8.61 0.06 -12.07
C ALA A 35 -8.76 1.50 -12.60
N ALA A 36 -9.62 1.74 -13.57
CA ALA A 36 -9.84 3.06 -14.17
C ALA A 36 -10.35 4.13 -13.18
N ASN A 37 -10.89 3.69 -12.03
CA ASN A 37 -11.40 4.58 -10.98
C ASN A 37 -10.45 4.68 -9.77
N MET A 38 -9.22 4.17 -9.89
CA MET A 38 -8.22 4.24 -8.83
C MET A 38 -7.24 5.38 -9.13
N ASP A 39 -7.03 6.25 -8.16
CA ASP A 39 -6.07 7.34 -8.28
C ASP A 39 -4.64 6.81 -8.18
N GLN A 40 -4.42 5.81 -7.32
CA GLN A 40 -3.11 5.20 -7.10
C GLN A 40 -3.21 3.78 -6.56
N PHE A 41 -2.13 3.02 -6.74
CA PHE A 41 -1.89 1.76 -6.05
C PHE A 41 -0.85 1.93 -4.96
N ILE A 42 -1.09 1.31 -3.81
CA ILE A 42 -0.10 1.15 -2.76
C ILE A 42 0.30 -0.32 -2.70
N VAL A 43 1.55 -0.60 -3.00
CA VAL A 43 2.12 -1.95 -2.96
C VAL A 43 2.87 -2.13 -1.66
N VAL A 44 2.41 -3.06 -0.84
CA VAL A 44 3.11 -3.42 0.39
C VAL A 44 4.10 -4.54 0.07
N ILE A 45 5.38 -4.31 0.35
CA ILE A 45 6.46 -5.27 0.10
C ILE A 45 7.27 -5.55 1.37
N GLU A 46 7.91 -6.71 1.41
CA GLU A 46 8.92 -7.05 2.42
C GLU A 46 10.32 -6.99 1.80
N PRO A 47 11.39 -6.84 2.60
CA PRO A 47 12.76 -6.87 2.08
C PRO A 47 13.08 -8.21 1.43
N GLY A 48 13.12 -8.21 0.10
CA GLY A 48 13.42 -9.39 -0.68
C GLY A 48 13.20 -9.20 -2.18
N SER A 49 14.01 -9.89 -2.99
CA SER A 49 13.99 -9.75 -4.45
C SER A 49 12.64 -10.12 -5.09
N ARG A 50 11.94 -11.11 -4.52
CA ARG A 50 10.60 -11.51 -4.99
C ARG A 50 9.57 -10.42 -4.80
N SER A 51 9.58 -9.75 -3.63
CA SER A 51 8.68 -8.63 -3.34
C SER A 51 8.96 -7.43 -4.25
N VAL A 52 10.24 -7.13 -4.51
CA VAL A 52 10.64 -6.10 -5.47
C VAL A 52 10.19 -6.46 -6.89
N GLN A 53 10.27 -7.73 -7.27
CA GLN A 53 9.73 -8.18 -8.57
C GLN A 53 8.22 -8.01 -8.66
N THR A 54 7.49 -8.31 -7.57
CA THR A 54 6.04 -8.08 -7.50
C THR A 54 5.72 -6.60 -7.71
N TYR A 55 6.42 -5.68 -7.02
CA TYR A 55 6.26 -4.24 -7.24
C TYR A 55 6.46 -3.85 -8.72
N ARG A 56 7.52 -4.35 -9.37
CA ARG A 56 7.78 -4.06 -10.79
C ARG A 56 6.67 -4.57 -11.71
N ASN A 57 6.13 -5.74 -11.41
CA ASN A 57 5.00 -6.29 -12.16
C ASN A 57 3.73 -5.45 -11.97
N VAL A 58 3.44 -5.03 -10.72
CA VAL A 58 2.33 -4.13 -10.41
C VAL A 58 2.48 -2.81 -11.15
N LYS A 59 3.68 -2.21 -11.13
CA LYS A 59 3.94 -0.92 -11.79
C LYS A 59 3.68 -1.01 -13.30
N ARG A 60 4.10 -2.10 -13.94
CA ARG A 60 3.83 -2.34 -15.36
C ARG A 60 2.33 -2.50 -15.63
N LEU A 61 1.66 -3.32 -14.83
CA LEU A 61 0.22 -3.54 -14.99
C LEU A 61 -0.59 -2.26 -14.72
N ALA A 62 -0.21 -1.46 -13.74
CA ALA A 62 -0.83 -0.17 -13.47
C ALA A 62 -0.76 0.75 -14.68
N ALA A 63 0.39 0.80 -15.36
CA ALA A 63 0.55 1.56 -16.60
C ALA A 63 -0.41 1.05 -17.70
N ASP A 64 -0.53 -0.27 -17.88
CA ASP A 64 -1.45 -0.87 -18.86
C ASP A 64 -2.93 -0.59 -18.54
N LEU A 65 -3.25 -0.40 -17.26
CA LEU A 65 -4.59 -0.09 -16.77
C LEU A 65 -4.89 1.41 -16.72
N GLY A 66 -3.90 2.27 -16.95
CA GLY A 66 -4.03 3.72 -16.90
C GLY A 66 -3.94 4.34 -15.51
N VAL A 67 -3.53 3.55 -14.50
CA VAL A 67 -3.27 4.06 -13.15
C VAL A 67 -1.92 4.77 -13.15
N LYS A 68 -1.93 6.06 -12.81
CA LYS A 68 -0.76 6.93 -12.99
C LYS A 68 0.28 6.79 -11.89
N ARG A 69 -0.14 6.41 -10.68
CA ARG A 69 0.72 6.38 -9.49
C ARG A 69 0.76 4.98 -8.90
N VAL A 70 1.96 4.49 -8.66
CA VAL A 70 2.21 3.27 -7.88
C VAL A 70 3.19 3.62 -6.78
N ARG A 71 2.75 3.50 -5.56
CA ARG A 71 3.53 3.80 -4.36
C ARG A 71 3.86 2.52 -3.62
N VAL A 72 4.89 2.58 -2.81
CA VAL A 72 5.42 1.43 -2.06
C VAL A 72 5.48 1.74 -0.58
N VAL A 73 5.00 0.81 0.22
CA VAL A 73 5.28 0.73 1.65
C VAL A 73 6.10 -0.53 1.89
N ALA A 74 7.29 -0.39 2.45
CA ALA A 74 8.11 -1.53 2.82
C ALA A 74 7.81 -1.92 4.27
N ASN A 75 7.35 -3.15 4.45
CA ASN A 75 6.91 -3.70 5.73
C ASN A 75 7.93 -4.71 6.29
N LYS A 76 7.89 -4.92 7.59
CA LYS A 76 8.73 -5.87 8.32
C LYS A 76 10.23 -5.61 8.15
N ILE A 77 10.63 -4.35 8.18
CA ILE A 77 12.03 -3.95 8.20
C ILE A 77 12.64 -4.37 9.53
N ARG A 78 13.71 -5.15 9.51
CA ARG A 78 14.32 -5.74 10.70
C ARG A 78 15.63 -5.06 11.11
N CYS A 79 16.36 -4.52 10.13
CA CYS A 79 17.70 -3.98 10.32
C CYS A 79 18.04 -2.94 9.23
N ALA A 80 19.17 -2.27 9.41
CA ALA A 80 19.67 -1.27 8.46
C ALA A 80 19.95 -1.83 7.07
N GLU A 81 20.33 -3.10 6.97
CA GLU A 81 20.56 -3.78 5.70
C GLU A 81 19.27 -3.97 4.91
N ASP A 82 18.16 -4.31 5.58
CA ASP A 82 16.83 -4.38 4.97
C ASP A 82 16.42 -3.01 4.41
N GLU A 83 16.62 -1.95 5.18
CA GLU A 83 16.33 -0.58 4.75
C GLU A 83 17.20 -0.19 3.54
N ALA A 84 18.51 -0.42 3.61
CA ALA A 84 19.42 -0.13 2.50
C ALA A 84 19.04 -0.88 1.23
N PHE A 85 18.65 -2.16 1.36
CA PHE A 85 18.15 -2.96 0.24
C PHE A 85 16.91 -2.32 -0.40
N ILE A 86 15.90 -1.95 0.39
CA ILE A 86 14.68 -1.31 -0.12
C ILE A 86 15.00 0.01 -0.82
N ARG A 87 15.79 0.87 -0.19
CA ARG A 87 16.16 2.18 -0.75
C ARG A 87 16.97 2.07 -2.04
N SER A 88 17.74 1.00 -2.22
CA SER A 88 18.48 0.72 -3.46
C SER A 88 17.60 0.16 -4.58
N ALA A 89 16.53 -0.56 -4.22
CA ALA A 89 15.70 -1.32 -5.17
C ALA A 89 14.45 -0.57 -5.63
N ILE A 90 13.97 0.38 -4.82
CA ILE A 90 12.74 1.15 -5.04
C ILE A 90 13.10 2.62 -5.29
N PRO A 91 12.60 3.25 -6.37
CA PRO A 91 12.76 4.68 -6.60
C PRO A 91 12.25 5.51 -5.43
N ALA A 92 12.97 6.56 -5.06
CA ALA A 92 12.64 7.38 -3.90
C ALA A 92 11.24 8.03 -4.03
N GLU A 93 10.86 8.40 -5.24
CA GLU A 93 9.55 8.97 -5.55
C GLU A 93 8.40 7.99 -5.36
N ASP A 94 8.65 6.69 -5.45
CA ASP A 94 7.63 5.66 -5.24
C ASP A 94 7.55 5.20 -3.77
N LEU A 95 8.61 5.40 -2.97
CA LEU A 95 8.67 4.93 -1.60
C LEU A 95 7.94 5.88 -0.65
N LEU A 96 6.80 5.45 -0.12
CA LEU A 96 6.02 6.19 0.90
C LEU A 96 6.64 6.11 2.28
N GLY A 97 7.17 4.95 2.65
CA GLY A 97 7.76 4.77 3.96
C GLY A 97 8.10 3.32 4.29
N LEU A 98 8.64 3.17 5.47
CA LEU A 98 9.07 1.91 6.05
C LEU A 98 8.26 1.63 7.30
N ILE A 99 7.86 0.38 7.49
CA ILE A 99 7.24 -0.13 8.72
C ILE A 99 8.17 -1.21 9.27
N HIS A 100 8.66 -0.99 10.47
CA HIS A 100 9.56 -1.93 11.12
C HIS A 100 8.82 -3.14 11.64
N LEU A 101 9.52 -4.29 11.71
CA LEU A 101 9.01 -5.49 12.36
C LEU A 101 8.78 -5.17 13.83
N ASN A 102 7.53 -5.25 14.26
CA ASN A 102 7.12 -4.82 15.58
C ASN A 102 6.45 -5.98 16.34
N PRO A 103 7.05 -6.44 17.46
CA PRO A 103 6.45 -7.48 18.29
C PRO A 103 5.07 -7.12 18.84
N GLU A 104 4.79 -5.82 19.10
CA GLU A 104 3.48 -5.39 19.61
C GLU A 104 2.36 -5.64 18.58
N ILE A 105 2.65 -5.49 17.28
CA ILE A 105 1.68 -5.83 16.21
C ILE A 105 1.39 -7.32 16.24
N MET A 106 2.43 -8.16 16.37
CA MET A 106 2.27 -9.62 16.43
C MET A 106 1.48 -10.05 17.66
N ASP A 107 1.70 -9.41 18.79
CA ASP A 107 0.98 -9.69 20.03
C ASP A 107 -0.48 -9.22 19.98
N ALA A 108 -0.74 -8.07 19.36
CA ALA A 108 -2.09 -7.58 19.11
C ALA A 108 -2.88 -8.57 18.24
N ASP A 109 -2.29 -9.06 17.15
CA ASP A 109 -2.89 -10.04 16.26
C ASP A 109 -3.25 -11.33 17.00
N ARG A 110 -2.33 -11.90 17.80
CA ARG A 110 -2.59 -13.10 18.63
C ARG A 110 -3.73 -12.92 19.62
N LYS A 111 -3.94 -11.70 20.10
CA LYS A 111 -4.99 -11.35 21.07
C LYS A 111 -6.30 -10.91 20.42
N GLY A 112 -6.34 -10.82 19.09
CA GLY A 112 -7.49 -10.28 18.35
C GLY A 112 -7.73 -8.79 18.62
N LEU A 113 -6.68 -8.04 18.96
CA LEU A 113 -6.72 -6.59 19.23
C LEU A 113 -6.24 -5.80 18.01
N SER A 114 -6.70 -4.56 17.91
CA SER A 114 -6.22 -3.65 16.88
C SER A 114 -4.79 -3.17 17.16
N PRO A 115 -3.83 -3.34 16.22
CA PRO A 115 -2.49 -2.76 16.37
C PRO A 115 -2.52 -1.24 16.53
N TYR A 116 -3.55 -0.56 16.03
CA TYR A 116 -3.75 0.88 16.19
C TYR A 116 -3.78 1.29 17.66
N ASP A 117 -4.41 0.48 18.51
CA ASP A 117 -4.57 0.78 19.94
C ASP A 117 -3.40 0.27 20.79
N CYS A 118 -2.61 -0.67 20.25
CA CYS A 118 -1.60 -1.40 21.02
C CYS A 118 -0.16 -0.99 20.71
N SER A 119 0.12 -0.35 19.55
CA SER A 119 1.48 -0.03 19.12
C SER A 119 1.65 1.43 18.71
N PRO A 120 2.05 2.31 19.65
CA PRO A 120 2.31 3.72 19.34
C PRO A 120 3.42 3.94 18.31
N SER A 121 4.44 3.06 18.28
CA SER A 121 5.54 3.14 17.33
C SER A 121 5.08 2.85 15.90
N ALA A 122 4.33 1.76 15.70
CA ALA A 122 3.74 1.45 14.39
C ALA A 122 2.76 2.54 13.93
N LEU A 123 1.98 3.09 14.87
CA LEU A 123 1.06 4.18 14.57
C LEU A 123 1.80 5.44 14.09
N ALA A 124 2.97 5.75 14.67
CA ALA A 124 3.78 6.89 14.24
C ALA A 124 4.28 6.71 12.80
N GLU A 125 4.73 5.51 12.43
CA GLU A 125 5.18 5.19 11.06
C GLU A 125 4.03 5.30 10.06
N ILE A 126 2.85 4.74 10.38
CA ILE A 126 1.65 4.83 9.54
C ILE A 126 1.19 6.29 9.36
N ARG A 127 1.23 7.10 10.43
CA ARG A 127 0.91 8.54 10.34
C ARG A 127 1.86 9.30 9.42
N SER A 128 3.16 8.95 9.44
CA SER A 128 4.15 9.54 8.52
C SER A 128 3.85 9.18 7.07
N ILE A 129 3.49 7.93 6.79
CA ILE A 129 3.06 7.46 5.46
C ILE A 129 1.80 8.21 5.03
N LYS A 130 0.79 8.31 5.91
CA LYS A 130 -0.44 9.05 5.63
C LYS A 130 -0.17 10.52 5.31
N ALA A 131 0.71 11.18 6.04
CA ALA A 131 1.04 12.59 5.81
C ALA A 131 1.62 12.84 4.40
N ILE A 132 2.39 11.88 3.87
CA ILE A 132 2.90 11.95 2.49
C ILE A 132 1.76 11.79 1.48
N LEU A 133 0.87 10.81 1.70
CA LEU A 133 -0.30 10.60 0.84
C LEU A 133 -1.20 11.83 0.79
N ASP A 134 -1.47 12.48 1.94
CA ASP A 134 -2.30 13.70 2.02
C ASP A 134 -1.66 14.89 1.27
N GLN A 135 -0.34 14.90 1.07
CA GLN A 135 0.36 15.92 0.28
C GLN A 135 0.30 15.67 -1.23
N ASP A 136 0.22 14.41 -1.63
CA ASP A 136 0.15 14.01 -3.04
C ASP A 136 -1.21 14.35 -3.68
N GLU A 137 -2.24 14.60 -2.88
CA GLU A 137 -3.60 14.92 -3.33
C GLU A 137 -3.84 16.43 -3.58
N LYS A 138 -2.88 17.28 -3.21
CA LYS A 138 -2.93 18.74 -3.43
C LYS A 138 -2.25 19.14 -4.73
#